data_51cf559a61f05fd98b5988ca18bd5afd
#
_entry.id   51cf559a61f05fd98b5988ca18bd5afd
#
_cell.length_a   1.000
_cell.length_b   1.000
_cell.length_c   1.000
_cell.angle_alpha   90.00
_cell.angle_beta   90.00
_cell.angle_gamma   90.00
#
_symmetry.space_group_name_H-M   'P 1'
#
loop_
_entity.id
_entity.type
_entity.pdbx_description
1 polymer ?
#
loop_
_entity_poly.entity_id
_entity_poly.type
_entity_poly.pdbx_seq_one_letter_code
_entity_poly.pdbx_strand_id
1 'polypeptide(L)'
;MSGAAILLQQVTKRYPGQKKPAVGGLTLEIPAGSVVMLVGPSGCGKTTTLKMINRLIEPSSGSIVINGDDVTGMDGDKLRRNIGYVIQAGGLFPHMTVGANIALVPKMLKWDRKRIARRVDELLELVSLDPDTYRDRYPKELSGGQQQRVGVARALAADPPVLLMDEPFGAVDPITRQRLQNELLNIQAELQKTIVCVTHDFDEAVKLGDWIAVFDEGARLVQYDSPERILANPADDFVESFIGSGAGLKQLTLSRVGEVELADAHVAAADTAPADVLAGMVAAGEENVVLTDSSGRPVQWLSRRQVERLRTFSAAADPTLPLVTAQSTLHDALDAMLMGSTGSALVVDRRGRLVGLVTIATIMDAISASQSAARKDSESPEGANTAQFTASTSEPAAAGSHAAAPGEAPVGHGRAPAGEGEATAEGSDADPSVSATPSPGHGDPAHGGPAGPEQGAAPEVRGGRA
;
A
#
# COMPACT_ATOMS: atom_id res chain seq x y z
N MET A 1 -4.51 3.01 -23.07
CA MET A 1 -4.84 4.44 -22.77
C MET A 1 -3.99 4.87 -21.59
N SER A 2 -3.40 6.06 -21.62
CA SER A 2 -2.71 6.68 -20.48
C SER A 2 -3.67 6.91 -19.32
N GLY A 3 -3.16 7.17 -18.11
CA GLY A 3 -3.95 7.50 -16.94
C GLY A 3 -4.81 8.77 -17.13
N ALA A 4 -5.81 8.95 -16.30
CA ALA A 4 -6.70 10.11 -16.28
C ALA A 4 -6.62 10.81 -14.93
N ALA A 5 -6.50 12.14 -14.92
CA ALA A 5 -6.53 12.92 -13.69
C ALA A 5 -7.91 12.86 -13.03
N ILE A 6 -7.93 12.90 -11.69
CA ILE A 6 -9.18 12.92 -10.91
C ILE A 6 -9.13 14.14 -9.99
N LEU A 7 -10.20 14.93 -9.98
CA LEU A 7 -10.34 16.09 -9.13
C LEU A 7 -11.63 15.99 -8.31
N LEU A 8 -11.48 15.96 -6.99
CA LEU A 8 -12.58 16.08 -6.03
C LEU A 8 -12.67 17.55 -5.61
N GLN A 9 -13.85 18.17 -5.70
CA GLN A 9 -14.08 19.57 -5.37
C GLN A 9 -15.15 19.68 -4.28
N GLN A 10 -14.73 19.98 -3.04
CA GLN A 10 -15.60 20.17 -1.88
C GLN A 10 -16.59 19.02 -1.67
N VAL A 11 -16.12 17.79 -1.93
CA VAL A 11 -16.97 16.59 -1.90
C VAL A 11 -17.37 16.27 -0.46
N THR A 12 -18.69 16.19 -0.22
CA THR A 12 -19.23 15.86 1.10
C THR A 12 -20.13 14.62 1.01
N LYS A 13 -20.02 13.74 2.02
CA LYS A 13 -20.97 12.64 2.19
C LYS A 13 -21.52 12.61 3.59
N ARG A 14 -22.83 12.72 3.72
CA ARG A 14 -23.59 12.54 4.96
C ARG A 14 -24.49 11.32 4.84
N TYR A 15 -24.47 10.45 5.81
CA TYR A 15 -25.42 9.35 5.90
C TYR A 15 -26.59 9.72 6.81
N PRO A 16 -27.82 9.27 6.52
CA PRO A 16 -28.96 9.50 7.40
C PRO A 16 -28.67 9.02 8.82
N GLY A 17 -29.04 9.84 9.82
CA GLY A 17 -28.84 9.51 11.24
C GLY A 17 -27.45 9.78 11.81
N GLN A 18 -26.47 10.14 11.00
CA GLN A 18 -25.13 10.50 11.47
C GLN A 18 -25.01 12.02 11.76
N LYS A 19 -24.46 12.39 12.92
CA LYS A 19 -24.23 13.80 13.31
C LYS A 19 -23.11 14.44 12.49
N LYS A 20 -22.03 13.71 12.24
CA LYS A 20 -20.87 14.14 11.47
C LYS A 20 -20.93 13.59 10.05
N PRO A 21 -20.41 14.30 9.05
CA PRO A 21 -20.28 13.73 7.70
C PRO A 21 -19.20 12.63 7.70
N ALA A 22 -19.40 11.60 6.90
CA ALA A 22 -18.38 10.58 6.66
C ALA A 22 -17.22 11.10 5.78
N VAL A 23 -17.52 12.12 4.94
CA VAL A 23 -16.56 12.92 4.19
C VAL A 23 -17.04 14.36 4.24
N GLY A 24 -16.22 15.29 4.65
CA GLY A 24 -16.58 16.67 4.96
C GLY A 24 -15.86 17.69 4.10
N GLY A 25 -16.34 17.97 2.87
CA GLY A 25 -15.78 19.03 2.02
C GLY A 25 -14.39 18.72 1.46
N LEU A 26 -14.14 17.45 1.10
CA LEU A 26 -12.84 17.01 0.58
C LEU A 26 -12.54 17.65 -0.77
N THR A 27 -11.39 18.32 -0.87
CA THR A 27 -10.78 18.75 -2.13
C THR A 27 -9.46 17.98 -2.28
N LEU A 28 -9.30 17.25 -3.38
CA LEU A 28 -8.12 16.44 -3.66
C LEU A 28 -7.93 16.32 -5.16
N GLU A 29 -6.72 16.59 -5.62
CA GLU A 29 -6.30 16.38 -7.00
C GLU A 29 -5.40 15.14 -7.09
N ILE A 30 -5.72 14.23 -8.00
CA ILE A 30 -4.97 13.02 -8.27
C ILE A 30 -4.40 13.13 -9.68
N PRO A 31 -3.06 13.25 -9.81
CA PRO A 31 -2.43 13.42 -11.12
C PRO A 31 -2.63 12.21 -12.03
N ALA A 32 -2.71 12.45 -13.33
CA ALA A 32 -2.81 11.39 -14.32
C ALA A 32 -1.56 10.50 -14.31
N GLY A 33 -1.75 9.19 -14.34
CA GLY A 33 -0.66 8.22 -14.40
C GLY A 33 0.07 7.98 -13.08
N SER A 34 -0.36 8.60 -11.98
CA SER A 34 0.24 8.43 -10.65
C SER A 34 -0.49 7.39 -9.80
N VAL A 35 0.22 6.85 -8.82
CA VAL A 35 -0.30 6.03 -7.72
C VAL A 35 -0.53 6.93 -6.51
N VAL A 36 -1.78 7.12 -6.12
CA VAL A 36 -2.15 7.89 -4.92
C VAL A 36 -2.67 6.96 -3.85
N MET A 37 -2.01 6.99 -2.69
CA MET A 37 -2.36 6.18 -1.53
C MET A 37 -3.21 6.99 -0.57
N LEU A 38 -4.42 6.53 -0.27
CA LEU A 38 -5.28 7.12 0.75
C LEU A 38 -5.07 6.37 2.06
N VAL A 39 -4.48 7.03 3.05
CA VAL A 39 -4.14 6.43 4.36
C VAL A 39 -4.84 7.16 5.50
N GLY A 40 -4.92 6.52 6.66
CA GLY A 40 -5.52 7.10 7.87
C GLY A 40 -6.23 6.04 8.72
N PRO A 41 -6.75 6.39 9.90
CA PRO A 41 -7.40 5.46 10.82
C PRO A 41 -8.66 4.82 10.22
N SER A 42 -9.07 3.70 10.80
CA SER A 42 -10.31 3.03 10.40
C SER A 42 -11.51 3.95 10.59
N GLY A 43 -12.40 3.98 9.59
CA GLY A 43 -13.62 4.80 9.64
C GLY A 43 -13.44 6.28 9.28
N CYS A 44 -12.23 6.76 8.97
CA CYS A 44 -12.00 8.17 8.63
C CYS A 44 -12.61 8.62 7.29
N GLY A 45 -13.07 7.70 6.42
CA GLY A 45 -13.76 8.06 5.17
C GLY A 45 -13.07 7.60 3.87
N LYS A 46 -11.90 6.95 3.91
CA LYS A 46 -11.14 6.49 2.73
C LYS A 46 -11.95 5.67 1.73
N THR A 47 -12.51 4.55 2.19
CA THR A 47 -13.37 3.67 1.37
C THR A 47 -14.61 4.40 0.87
N THR A 48 -15.19 5.33 1.66
CA THR A 48 -16.31 6.15 1.23
C THR A 48 -15.90 7.06 0.08
N THR A 49 -14.73 7.70 0.17
CA THR A 49 -14.16 8.53 -0.89
C THR A 49 -13.94 7.71 -2.16
N LEU A 50 -13.30 6.54 -2.04
CA LEU A 50 -13.08 5.64 -3.17
C LEU A 50 -14.39 5.21 -3.85
N LYS A 51 -15.42 4.87 -3.05
CA LYS A 51 -16.76 4.50 -3.54
C LYS A 51 -17.49 5.66 -4.20
N MET A 52 -17.23 6.92 -3.80
CA MET A 52 -17.80 8.10 -4.47
C MET A 52 -17.14 8.34 -5.83
N ILE A 53 -15.80 8.19 -5.96
CA ILE A 53 -15.11 8.26 -7.25
C ILE A 53 -15.71 7.26 -8.24
N ASN A 54 -16.01 6.04 -7.78
CA ASN A 54 -16.65 4.98 -8.60
C ASN A 54 -18.16 5.10 -8.72
N ARG A 55 -18.77 6.14 -8.13
CA ARG A 55 -20.24 6.30 -8.08
C ARG A 55 -21.00 5.04 -7.63
N LEU A 56 -20.42 4.30 -6.68
CA LEU A 56 -21.15 3.31 -5.90
C LEU A 56 -21.94 3.97 -4.77
N ILE A 57 -21.53 5.17 -4.40
CA ILE A 57 -22.18 6.05 -3.42
C ILE A 57 -22.20 7.45 -4.02
N GLU A 58 -23.36 8.08 -4.05
CA GLU A 58 -23.48 9.46 -4.51
C GLU A 58 -22.98 10.43 -3.42
N PRO A 59 -22.21 11.47 -3.77
CA PRO A 59 -21.90 12.55 -2.85
C PRO A 59 -23.16 13.29 -2.42
N SER A 60 -23.17 13.88 -1.24
CA SER A 60 -24.26 14.74 -0.77
C SER A 60 -24.14 16.16 -1.32
N SER A 61 -22.91 16.60 -1.60
CA SER A 61 -22.58 17.89 -2.26
C SER A 61 -21.15 17.84 -2.80
N GLY A 62 -20.77 18.82 -3.60
CA GLY A 62 -19.50 18.87 -4.30
C GLY A 62 -19.55 18.13 -5.65
N SER A 63 -18.45 18.14 -6.39
CA SER A 63 -18.34 17.49 -7.69
C SER A 63 -17.08 16.63 -7.80
N ILE A 64 -17.12 15.64 -8.67
CA ILE A 64 -16.00 14.76 -9.01
C ILE A 64 -15.79 14.83 -10.52
N VAL A 65 -14.56 15.18 -10.92
CA VAL A 65 -14.19 15.34 -12.33
C VAL A 65 -13.13 14.28 -12.65
N ILE A 66 -13.30 13.53 -13.72
CA ILE A 66 -12.33 12.54 -14.20
C ILE A 66 -11.97 12.87 -15.65
N ASN A 67 -10.70 13.16 -15.90
CA ASN A 67 -10.20 13.56 -17.22
C ASN A 67 -10.94 14.77 -17.84
N GLY A 68 -11.34 15.73 -17.00
CA GLY A 68 -12.08 16.91 -17.40
C GLY A 68 -13.60 16.77 -17.47
N ASP A 69 -14.12 15.55 -17.36
CA ASP A 69 -15.57 15.29 -17.36
C ASP A 69 -16.12 15.24 -15.93
N ASP A 70 -17.16 16.03 -15.64
CA ASP A 70 -17.91 15.91 -14.38
C ASP A 70 -18.73 14.62 -14.38
N VAL A 71 -18.30 13.68 -13.52
CA VAL A 71 -18.93 12.36 -13.42
C VAL A 71 -20.11 12.33 -12.46
N THR A 72 -20.39 13.42 -11.72
CA THR A 72 -21.43 13.49 -10.70
C THR A 72 -22.82 13.30 -11.32
N GLY A 73 -23.05 13.83 -12.53
CA GLY A 73 -24.31 13.69 -13.27
C GLY A 73 -24.32 12.58 -14.34
N MET A 74 -23.19 11.86 -14.55
CA MET A 74 -23.04 10.85 -15.60
C MET A 74 -23.80 9.55 -15.25
N ASP A 75 -24.16 8.75 -16.26
CA ASP A 75 -24.64 7.37 -16.02
C ASP A 75 -23.56 6.53 -15.30
N GLY A 76 -23.88 6.10 -14.07
CA GLY A 76 -22.96 5.35 -13.24
C GLY A 76 -22.49 4.02 -13.86
N ASP A 77 -23.34 3.34 -14.64
CA ASP A 77 -22.97 2.09 -15.31
C ASP A 77 -21.98 2.34 -16.45
N LYS A 78 -22.14 3.44 -17.17
CA LYS A 78 -21.20 3.87 -18.20
C LYS A 78 -19.84 4.25 -17.58
N LEU A 79 -19.87 4.97 -16.46
CA LEU A 79 -18.66 5.34 -15.74
C LEU A 79 -17.90 4.10 -15.24
N ARG A 80 -18.57 3.19 -14.53
CA ARG A 80 -17.96 1.98 -13.94
C ARG A 80 -17.35 1.02 -14.96
N ARG A 81 -17.81 1.03 -16.22
CA ARG A 81 -17.16 0.25 -17.28
C ARG A 81 -15.81 0.81 -17.72
N ASN A 82 -15.54 2.09 -17.41
CA ASN A 82 -14.28 2.78 -17.71
C ASN A 82 -13.36 2.92 -16.49
N ILE A 83 -13.76 2.38 -15.33
CA ILE A 83 -12.95 2.35 -14.11
C ILE A 83 -12.72 0.90 -13.73
N GLY A 84 -11.46 0.54 -13.50
CA GLY A 84 -11.11 -0.73 -12.89
C GLY A 84 -11.34 -0.65 -11.38
N TYR A 85 -11.97 -1.66 -10.79
CA TYR A 85 -12.21 -1.67 -9.35
C TYR A 85 -11.80 -3.01 -8.74
N VAL A 86 -10.82 -2.95 -7.82
CA VAL A 86 -10.34 -4.08 -7.03
C VAL A 86 -10.94 -3.97 -5.63
N ILE A 87 -11.76 -4.94 -5.25
CA ILE A 87 -12.47 -4.98 -3.98
C ILE A 87 -11.64 -5.76 -2.97
N GLN A 88 -11.69 -5.36 -1.70
CA GLN A 88 -11.17 -6.13 -0.58
C GLN A 88 -11.71 -7.57 -0.62
N ALA A 89 -10.85 -8.59 -0.40
CA ALA A 89 -11.21 -10.01 -0.45
C ALA A 89 -11.74 -10.52 -1.81
N GLY A 90 -10.98 -10.32 -2.87
CA GLY A 90 -11.11 -11.05 -4.15
C GLY A 90 -12.27 -10.68 -5.05
N GLY A 91 -13.48 -10.51 -4.53
CA GLY A 91 -14.69 -10.08 -5.29
C GLY A 91 -14.98 -10.86 -6.57
N LEU A 92 -14.35 -12.03 -6.79
CA LEU A 92 -14.57 -12.87 -7.97
C LEU A 92 -15.92 -13.56 -7.89
N PHE A 93 -16.57 -13.73 -9.04
CA PHE A 93 -17.80 -14.49 -9.14
C PHE A 93 -17.49 -16.00 -8.99
N PRO A 94 -17.93 -16.66 -7.91
CA PRO A 94 -17.50 -18.03 -7.60
C PRO A 94 -18.01 -19.10 -8.56
N HIS A 95 -19.08 -18.77 -9.31
CA HIS A 95 -19.70 -19.64 -10.31
C HIS A 95 -19.13 -19.44 -11.73
N MET A 96 -18.16 -18.53 -11.90
CA MET A 96 -17.50 -18.26 -13.16
C MET A 96 -16.05 -18.71 -13.09
N THR A 97 -15.51 -19.21 -14.20
CA THR A 97 -14.08 -19.49 -14.30
C THR A 97 -13.24 -18.23 -14.21
N VAL A 98 -11.95 -18.35 -14.01
CA VAL A 98 -10.98 -17.23 -14.01
C VAL A 98 -11.09 -16.43 -15.31
N GLY A 99 -11.00 -17.08 -16.45
CA GLY A 99 -11.13 -16.44 -17.76
C GLY A 99 -12.48 -15.75 -17.94
N ALA A 100 -13.57 -16.35 -17.44
CA ALA A 100 -14.91 -15.75 -17.49
C ALA A 100 -15.04 -14.51 -16.61
N ASN A 101 -14.41 -14.51 -15.42
CA ASN A 101 -14.32 -13.35 -14.53
C ASN A 101 -13.59 -12.18 -15.21
N ILE A 102 -12.42 -12.44 -15.80
CA ILE A 102 -11.63 -11.41 -16.51
C ILE A 102 -12.41 -10.89 -17.74
N ALA A 103 -13.04 -11.78 -18.50
CA ALA A 103 -13.79 -11.43 -19.71
C ALA A 103 -15.08 -10.63 -19.46
N LEU A 104 -15.51 -10.43 -18.21
CA LEU A 104 -16.85 -9.89 -17.90
C LEU A 104 -17.07 -8.50 -18.50
N VAL A 105 -16.22 -7.53 -18.15
CA VAL A 105 -16.37 -6.14 -18.63
C VAL A 105 -16.16 -6.04 -20.16
N PRO A 106 -15.13 -6.66 -20.77
CA PRO A 106 -15.00 -6.73 -22.23
C PRO A 106 -16.25 -7.29 -22.94
N LYS A 107 -16.92 -8.32 -22.38
CA LYS A 107 -18.20 -8.83 -22.93
C LYS A 107 -19.31 -7.80 -22.83
N MET A 108 -19.43 -7.09 -21.71
CA MET A 108 -20.42 -6.00 -21.55
C MET A 108 -20.18 -4.86 -22.54
N LEU A 109 -18.91 -4.60 -22.89
CA LEU A 109 -18.50 -3.63 -23.92
C LEU A 109 -18.64 -4.18 -25.33
N LYS A 110 -19.15 -5.42 -25.52
CA LYS A 110 -19.39 -6.07 -26.79
C LYS A 110 -18.10 -6.23 -27.64
N TRP A 111 -16.96 -6.47 -27.00
CA TRP A 111 -15.73 -6.77 -27.72
C TRP A 111 -15.86 -8.08 -28.50
N ASP A 112 -15.11 -8.21 -29.61
CA ASP A 112 -15.02 -9.45 -30.37
C ASP A 112 -14.46 -10.60 -29.51
N ARG A 113 -14.97 -11.84 -29.74
CA ARG A 113 -14.60 -13.03 -28.97
C ARG A 113 -13.11 -13.34 -29.03
N LYS A 114 -12.47 -13.18 -30.21
CA LYS A 114 -11.04 -13.43 -30.37
C LYS A 114 -10.20 -12.40 -29.61
N ARG A 115 -10.64 -11.12 -29.64
CA ARG A 115 -10.01 -10.05 -28.85
C ARG A 115 -10.10 -10.32 -27.35
N ILE A 116 -11.28 -10.76 -26.88
CA ILE A 116 -11.49 -11.11 -25.46
C ILE A 116 -10.56 -12.26 -25.05
N ALA A 117 -10.51 -13.35 -25.83
CA ALA A 117 -9.68 -14.51 -25.50
C ALA A 117 -8.20 -14.10 -25.39
N ARG A 118 -7.67 -13.40 -26.39
CA ARG A 118 -6.29 -12.89 -26.35
C ARG A 118 -6.05 -11.98 -25.13
N ARG A 119 -6.98 -11.06 -24.84
CA ARG A 119 -6.86 -10.14 -23.68
C ARG A 119 -6.85 -10.88 -22.35
N VAL A 120 -7.62 -11.94 -22.21
CA VAL A 120 -7.61 -12.80 -21.01
C VAL A 120 -6.24 -13.43 -20.81
N ASP A 121 -5.63 -13.95 -21.88
CA ASP A 121 -4.33 -14.58 -21.82
C ASP A 121 -3.23 -13.58 -21.50
N GLU A 122 -3.18 -12.44 -22.19
CA GLU A 122 -2.27 -11.33 -21.93
C GLU A 122 -2.32 -10.90 -20.45
N LEU A 123 -3.52 -10.80 -19.86
CA LEU A 123 -3.69 -10.38 -18.48
C LEU A 123 -3.32 -11.46 -17.47
N LEU A 124 -3.54 -12.73 -17.80
CA LEU A 124 -3.08 -13.82 -16.93
C LEU A 124 -1.54 -13.87 -16.90
N GLU A 125 -0.89 -13.72 -18.06
CA GLU A 125 0.57 -13.61 -18.13
C GLU A 125 1.09 -12.39 -17.33
N LEU A 126 0.44 -11.22 -17.51
CA LEU A 126 0.80 -9.97 -16.81
C LEU A 126 0.78 -10.14 -15.28
N VAL A 127 -0.16 -10.93 -14.75
CA VAL A 127 -0.25 -11.19 -13.31
C VAL A 127 0.45 -12.49 -12.89
N SER A 128 1.37 -12.99 -13.71
CA SER A 128 2.19 -14.19 -13.46
C SER A 128 1.36 -15.45 -13.17
N LEU A 129 0.28 -15.64 -13.92
CA LEU A 129 -0.56 -16.85 -13.93
C LEU A 129 -0.56 -17.44 -15.34
N ASP A 130 -0.07 -18.69 -15.48
CA ASP A 130 -0.06 -19.40 -16.76
C ASP A 130 -1.48 -19.59 -17.31
N PRO A 131 -1.81 -19.03 -18.50
CA PRO A 131 -3.16 -19.10 -19.08
C PRO A 131 -3.67 -20.52 -19.26
N ASP A 132 -2.82 -21.46 -19.69
CA ASP A 132 -3.23 -22.84 -19.96
C ASP A 132 -3.61 -23.58 -18.67
N THR A 133 -2.98 -23.20 -17.56
CA THR A 133 -3.25 -23.79 -16.23
C THR A 133 -4.43 -23.15 -15.52
N TYR A 134 -4.61 -21.82 -15.64
CA TYR A 134 -5.50 -21.07 -14.74
C TYR A 134 -6.79 -20.57 -15.39
N ARG A 135 -6.86 -20.42 -16.72
CA ARG A 135 -8.02 -19.84 -17.41
C ARG A 135 -9.35 -20.50 -17.05
N ASP A 136 -9.38 -21.83 -17.00
CA ASP A 136 -10.60 -22.62 -16.81
C ASP A 136 -10.86 -23.03 -15.35
N ARG A 137 -9.96 -22.67 -14.42
CA ARG A 137 -10.16 -22.90 -13.00
C ARG A 137 -11.24 -21.97 -12.42
N TYR A 138 -11.85 -22.44 -11.34
CA TYR A 138 -12.79 -21.63 -10.56
C TYR A 138 -12.08 -20.94 -9.39
N PRO A 139 -12.60 -19.81 -8.85
CA PRO A 139 -12.00 -19.10 -7.72
C PRO A 139 -11.68 -19.98 -6.50
N LYS A 140 -12.52 -20.96 -6.19
CA LYS A 140 -12.32 -21.92 -5.07
C LYS A 140 -11.06 -22.78 -5.20
N GLU A 141 -10.51 -22.90 -6.41
CA GLU A 141 -9.32 -23.71 -6.72
C GLU A 141 -8.02 -22.88 -6.66
N LEU A 142 -8.14 -21.60 -6.30
CA LEU A 142 -7.06 -20.63 -6.22
C LEU A 142 -6.74 -20.29 -4.77
N SER A 143 -5.45 -20.05 -4.49
CA SER A 143 -5.04 -19.41 -3.23
C SER A 143 -5.54 -17.95 -3.16
N GLY A 144 -5.61 -17.36 -1.95
CA GLY A 144 -6.03 -15.98 -1.76
C GLY A 144 -5.23 -14.99 -2.62
N GLY A 145 -3.89 -15.14 -2.70
CA GLY A 145 -3.04 -14.31 -3.54
C GLY A 145 -3.29 -14.51 -5.04
N GLN A 146 -3.61 -15.72 -5.49
CA GLN A 146 -4.00 -15.97 -6.89
C GLN A 146 -5.35 -15.33 -7.21
N GLN A 147 -6.33 -15.42 -6.31
CA GLN A 147 -7.63 -14.73 -6.47
C GLN A 147 -7.44 -13.21 -6.57
N GLN A 148 -6.55 -12.65 -5.76
CA GLN A 148 -6.24 -11.22 -5.80
C GLN A 148 -5.65 -10.81 -7.14
N ARG A 149 -4.67 -11.56 -7.68
CA ARG A 149 -4.09 -11.35 -9.01
C ARG A 149 -5.14 -11.42 -10.11
N VAL A 150 -6.05 -12.38 -10.07
CA VAL A 150 -7.19 -12.44 -10.99
C VAL A 150 -8.11 -11.23 -10.83
N GLY A 151 -8.31 -10.75 -9.60
CA GLY A 151 -9.06 -9.52 -9.32
C GLY A 151 -8.45 -8.28 -10.01
N VAL A 152 -7.13 -8.14 -9.95
CA VAL A 152 -6.38 -7.09 -10.67
C VAL A 152 -6.49 -7.26 -12.18
N ALA A 153 -6.28 -8.48 -12.71
CA ALA A 153 -6.44 -8.78 -14.13
C ALA A 153 -7.86 -8.43 -14.64
N ARG A 154 -8.90 -8.77 -13.86
CA ARG A 154 -10.29 -8.39 -14.17
C ARG A 154 -10.49 -6.89 -14.20
N ALA A 155 -9.93 -6.16 -13.24
CA ALA A 155 -10.03 -4.70 -13.19
C ALA A 155 -9.36 -4.04 -14.39
N LEU A 156 -8.27 -4.60 -14.90
CA LEU A 156 -7.54 -4.13 -16.08
C LEU A 156 -8.11 -4.60 -17.43
N ALA A 157 -9.12 -5.48 -17.42
CA ALA A 157 -9.57 -6.19 -18.63
C ALA A 157 -10.06 -5.27 -19.74
N ALA A 158 -10.76 -4.20 -19.40
CA ALA A 158 -11.27 -3.21 -20.34
C ALA A 158 -10.25 -2.09 -20.70
N ASP A 159 -9.01 -2.20 -20.23
CA ASP A 159 -7.97 -1.17 -20.35
C ASP A 159 -8.40 0.20 -19.80
N PRO A 160 -8.91 0.28 -18.54
CA PRO A 160 -9.39 1.53 -17.98
C PRO A 160 -8.25 2.52 -17.74
N PRO A 161 -8.49 3.85 -17.83
CA PRO A 161 -7.51 4.86 -17.47
C PRO A 161 -7.31 5.02 -15.96
N VAL A 162 -8.30 4.61 -15.15
CA VAL A 162 -8.30 4.72 -13.69
C VAL A 162 -8.50 3.34 -13.07
N LEU A 163 -7.71 3.05 -12.05
CA LEU A 163 -7.81 1.84 -11.23
C LEU A 163 -8.02 2.24 -9.76
N LEU A 164 -9.09 1.77 -9.17
CA LEU A 164 -9.42 1.99 -7.76
C LEU A 164 -9.22 0.70 -6.98
N MET A 165 -8.54 0.74 -5.85
CA MET A 165 -8.23 -0.42 -5.01
C MET A 165 -8.61 -0.16 -3.56
N ASP A 166 -9.44 -1.02 -2.98
CA ASP A 166 -9.88 -0.94 -1.58
C ASP A 166 -9.19 -2.04 -0.78
N GLU A 167 -8.17 -1.70 -0.01
CA GLU A 167 -7.32 -2.59 0.81
C GLU A 167 -6.88 -3.86 0.05
N PRO A 168 -6.20 -3.73 -1.10
CA PRO A 168 -5.96 -4.85 -2.00
C PRO A 168 -5.06 -5.95 -1.41
N PHE A 169 -4.30 -5.66 -0.36
CA PHE A 169 -3.34 -6.61 0.22
C PHE A 169 -3.68 -7.03 1.66
N GLY A 170 -4.80 -6.54 2.22
CA GLY A 170 -5.14 -6.74 3.63
C GLY A 170 -5.39 -8.20 4.05
N ALA A 171 -5.81 -9.06 3.12
CA ALA A 171 -6.15 -10.46 3.40
C ALA A 171 -5.08 -11.48 2.94
N VAL A 172 -3.83 -11.01 2.70
CA VAL A 172 -2.75 -11.85 2.14
C VAL A 172 -1.62 -11.99 3.14
N ASP A 173 -0.97 -13.16 3.17
CA ASP A 173 0.21 -13.38 3.99
C ASP A 173 1.38 -12.46 3.58
N PRO A 174 2.36 -12.17 4.48
CA PRO A 174 3.41 -11.20 4.22
C PRO A 174 4.26 -11.47 2.98
N ILE A 175 4.61 -12.73 2.70
CA ILE A 175 5.45 -13.10 1.55
C ILE A 175 4.69 -12.87 0.24
N THR A 176 3.44 -13.33 0.18
CA THR A 176 2.58 -13.13 -0.98
C THR A 176 2.25 -11.64 -1.17
N ARG A 177 2.03 -10.89 -0.08
CA ARG A 177 1.80 -9.44 -0.11
C ARG A 177 2.96 -8.71 -0.79
N GLN A 178 4.19 -8.99 -0.39
CA GLN A 178 5.39 -8.37 -0.95
C GLN A 178 5.53 -8.66 -2.46
N ARG A 179 5.22 -9.88 -2.90
CA ARG A 179 5.20 -10.24 -4.32
C ARG A 179 4.16 -9.45 -5.09
N LEU A 180 2.91 -9.38 -4.57
CA LEU A 180 1.82 -8.67 -5.22
C LEU A 180 2.08 -7.16 -5.34
N GLN A 181 2.69 -6.56 -4.33
CA GLN A 181 3.12 -5.17 -4.36
C GLN A 181 4.17 -4.93 -5.45
N ASN A 182 5.17 -5.80 -5.56
CA ASN A 182 6.19 -5.70 -6.60
C ASN A 182 5.59 -5.91 -8.00
N GLU A 183 4.64 -6.86 -8.16
CA GLU A 183 3.90 -7.04 -9.41
C GLU A 183 3.09 -5.79 -9.78
N LEU A 184 2.42 -5.15 -8.81
CA LEU A 184 1.69 -3.91 -9.05
C LEU A 184 2.60 -2.77 -9.53
N LEU A 185 3.78 -2.62 -8.93
CA LEU A 185 4.79 -1.64 -9.37
C LEU A 185 5.26 -1.90 -10.81
N ASN A 186 5.51 -3.17 -11.17
CA ASN A 186 5.88 -3.55 -12.52
C ASN A 186 4.76 -3.23 -13.52
N ILE A 187 3.51 -3.59 -13.19
CA ILE A 187 2.32 -3.29 -14.00
C ILE A 187 2.15 -1.78 -14.19
N GLN A 188 2.34 -0.99 -13.12
CA GLN A 188 2.24 0.46 -13.18
C GLN A 188 3.33 1.08 -14.05
N ALA A 189 4.57 0.62 -13.94
CA ALA A 189 5.69 1.08 -14.77
C ALA A 189 5.43 0.84 -16.28
N GLU A 190 4.74 -0.27 -16.62
CA GLU A 190 4.40 -0.62 -18.01
C GLU A 190 3.17 0.14 -18.51
N LEU A 191 2.10 0.21 -17.69
CA LEU A 191 0.79 0.67 -18.14
C LEU A 191 0.51 2.16 -17.84
N GLN A 192 1.21 2.77 -16.90
CA GLN A 192 1.06 4.18 -16.48
C GLN A 192 -0.41 4.58 -16.25
N LYS A 193 -1.15 3.77 -15.47
CA LYS A 193 -2.53 4.03 -15.08
C LYS A 193 -2.59 4.99 -13.90
N THR A 194 -3.68 5.74 -13.77
CA THR A 194 -3.97 6.43 -12.51
C THR A 194 -4.52 5.42 -11.52
N ILE A 195 -3.83 5.23 -10.41
CA ILE A 195 -4.21 4.28 -9.36
C ILE A 195 -4.55 5.04 -8.09
N VAL A 196 -5.73 4.77 -7.52
CA VAL A 196 -6.10 5.25 -6.19
C VAL A 196 -6.26 4.02 -5.30
N CYS A 197 -5.41 3.91 -4.30
CA CYS A 197 -5.36 2.76 -3.41
C CYS A 197 -5.64 3.18 -1.96
N VAL A 198 -6.58 2.52 -1.31
CA VAL A 198 -6.86 2.68 0.11
C VAL A 198 -6.08 1.62 0.89
N THR A 199 -5.37 2.05 1.91
CA THR A 199 -4.72 1.16 2.88
C THR A 199 -4.74 1.78 4.28
N HIS A 200 -4.57 0.95 5.29
CA HIS A 200 -4.30 1.36 6.67
C HIS A 200 -2.83 1.17 7.06
N ASP A 201 -2.03 0.62 6.15
CA ASP A 201 -0.61 0.33 6.34
C ASP A 201 0.22 1.45 5.68
N PHE A 202 0.94 2.22 6.52
CA PHE A 202 1.75 3.33 6.03
C PHE A 202 2.98 2.85 5.25
N ASP A 203 3.56 1.70 5.61
CA ASP A 203 4.73 1.13 4.91
C ASP A 203 4.36 0.71 3.48
N GLU A 204 3.13 0.19 3.32
CA GLU A 204 2.57 -0.09 2.01
C GLU A 204 2.41 1.18 1.18
N ALA A 205 1.94 2.27 1.79
CA ALA A 205 1.77 3.54 1.12
C ALA A 205 3.11 4.15 0.69
N VAL A 206 4.13 4.07 1.54
CA VAL A 206 5.50 4.51 1.23
C VAL A 206 6.09 3.72 0.07
N LYS A 207 5.85 2.41 0.04
CA LYS A 207 6.42 1.52 -1.00
C LYS A 207 5.79 1.73 -2.37
N LEU A 208 4.49 1.99 -2.43
CA LEU A 208 3.70 1.94 -3.67
C LEU A 208 3.31 3.31 -4.21
N GLY A 209 3.20 4.32 -3.35
CA GLY A 209 2.64 5.61 -3.71
C GLY A 209 3.64 6.57 -4.32
N ASP A 210 3.28 7.25 -5.39
CA ASP A 210 3.92 8.48 -5.81
C ASP A 210 3.49 9.64 -4.90
N TRP A 211 2.24 9.57 -4.40
CA TRP A 211 1.63 10.53 -3.48
C TRP A 211 0.89 9.80 -2.37
N ILE A 212 0.94 10.36 -1.17
CA ILE A 212 0.18 9.86 -0.01
C ILE A 212 -0.75 10.97 0.49
N ALA A 213 -2.05 10.67 0.56
CA ALA A 213 -3.06 11.52 1.18
C ALA A 213 -3.39 10.97 2.57
N VAL A 214 -2.96 11.68 3.62
CA VAL A 214 -3.19 11.30 5.01
C VAL A 214 -4.51 11.90 5.47
N PHE A 215 -5.47 11.04 5.81
CA PHE A 215 -6.80 11.41 6.25
C PHE A 215 -6.98 11.23 7.75
N ASP A 216 -7.61 12.22 8.37
CA ASP A 216 -8.18 12.17 9.71
C ASP A 216 -9.72 12.04 9.64
N GLU A 217 -10.40 12.03 10.78
CA GLU A 217 -11.85 11.86 10.92
C GLU A 217 -12.65 12.75 9.95
N GLY A 218 -13.65 12.15 9.27
CA GLY A 218 -14.48 12.84 8.29
C GLY A 218 -13.77 13.11 6.95
N ALA A 219 -12.73 12.35 6.63
CA ALA A 219 -11.86 12.51 5.47
C ALA A 219 -11.22 13.92 5.40
N ARG A 220 -10.90 14.50 6.57
CA ARG A 220 -10.09 15.71 6.62
C ARG A 220 -8.70 15.38 6.08
N LEU A 221 -8.33 15.99 4.98
CA LEU A 221 -6.99 15.87 4.42
C LEU A 221 -6.01 16.63 5.30
N VAL A 222 -5.11 15.90 5.99
CA VAL A 222 -4.12 16.48 6.91
C VAL A 222 -2.84 16.81 6.17
N GLN A 223 -2.38 15.88 5.32
CA GLN A 223 -1.21 16.08 4.49
C GLN A 223 -1.38 15.33 3.16
N TYR A 224 -0.90 15.94 2.08
CA TYR A 224 -0.86 15.34 0.76
C TYR A 224 0.48 15.67 0.11
N ASP A 225 1.37 14.71 0.06
CA ASP A 225 2.73 14.91 -0.45
C ASP A 225 3.35 13.59 -0.93
N SER A 226 4.59 13.64 -1.45
CA SER A 226 5.36 12.44 -1.73
C SER A 226 5.76 11.71 -0.43
N PRO A 227 5.99 10.38 -0.50
CA PRO A 227 6.43 9.61 0.66
C PRO A 227 7.66 10.20 1.36
N GLU A 228 8.64 10.67 0.60
CA GLU A 228 9.88 11.25 1.10
C GLU A 228 9.62 12.50 1.95
N ARG A 229 8.72 13.38 1.47
CA ARG A 229 8.38 14.63 2.17
C ARG A 229 7.59 14.36 3.43
N ILE A 230 6.64 13.42 3.39
CA ILE A 230 5.85 13.07 4.58
C ILE A 230 6.74 12.46 5.68
N LEU A 231 7.70 11.59 5.29
CA LEU A 231 8.64 10.98 6.24
C LEU A 231 9.63 12.00 6.82
N ALA A 232 10.05 12.98 6.03
CA ALA A 232 11.04 13.97 6.44
C ALA A 232 10.42 15.17 7.19
N ASN A 233 9.17 15.52 6.88
CA ASN A 233 8.49 16.69 7.44
C ASN A 233 6.98 16.41 7.65
N PRO A 234 6.61 15.64 8.68
CA PRO A 234 5.20 15.42 9.03
C PRO A 234 4.51 16.75 9.35
N ALA A 235 3.29 16.94 8.85
CA ALA A 235 2.54 18.20 8.99
C ALA A 235 2.14 18.52 10.45
N ASP A 236 1.88 17.49 11.25
CA ASP A 236 1.50 17.62 12.67
C ASP A 236 1.79 16.32 13.44
N ASP A 237 1.58 16.36 14.76
CA ASP A 237 1.78 15.22 15.67
C ASP A 237 0.91 14.01 15.29
N PHE A 238 -0.25 14.24 14.65
CA PHE A 238 -1.11 13.15 14.19
C PHE A 238 -0.43 12.39 13.06
N VAL A 239 0.11 13.09 12.05
CA VAL A 239 0.85 12.47 10.96
C VAL A 239 2.10 11.76 11.48
N GLU A 240 2.87 12.40 12.38
CA GLU A 240 4.04 11.80 13.00
C GLU A 240 3.68 10.51 13.76
N SER A 241 2.61 10.52 14.55
CA SER A 241 2.14 9.34 15.27
C SER A 241 1.63 8.24 14.34
N PHE A 242 1.02 8.61 13.20
CA PHE A 242 0.51 7.68 12.20
C PHE A 242 1.64 7.01 11.41
N ILE A 243 2.71 7.74 11.09
CA ILE A 243 3.94 7.19 10.53
C ILE A 243 4.57 6.17 11.49
N GLY A 244 4.48 6.43 12.80
CA GLY A 244 5.03 5.61 13.86
C GLY A 244 6.55 5.77 14.03
N SER A 245 7.11 4.99 14.96
CA SER A 245 8.55 5.00 15.23
C SER A 245 9.34 4.46 14.03
N GLY A 246 10.48 5.09 13.72
CA GLY A 246 11.39 4.62 12.68
C GLY A 246 11.20 5.28 11.31
N ALA A 247 10.65 6.50 11.24
CA ALA A 247 10.54 7.26 9.98
C ALA A 247 11.87 7.29 9.19
N GLY A 248 13.00 7.47 9.87
CA GLY A 248 14.32 7.42 9.23
C GLY A 248 14.65 6.06 8.63
N LEU A 249 14.25 4.94 9.27
CA LEU A 249 14.44 3.60 8.70
C LEU A 249 13.51 3.36 7.50
N LYS A 250 12.28 3.86 7.54
CA LYS A 250 11.34 3.78 6.42
C LYS A 250 11.85 4.56 5.21
N GLN A 251 12.53 5.67 5.43
CA GLN A 251 13.18 6.47 4.38
C GLN A 251 14.25 5.67 3.61
N LEU A 252 14.92 4.72 4.25
CA LEU A 252 15.89 3.83 3.61
C LEU A 252 15.25 2.91 2.54
N THR A 253 13.95 2.67 2.60
CA THR A 253 13.25 1.88 1.57
C THR A 253 13.05 2.66 0.26
N LEU A 254 13.15 3.98 0.30
CA LEU A 254 13.01 4.87 -0.85
C LEU A 254 14.34 5.13 -1.56
N SER A 255 15.46 5.14 -0.82
CA SER A 255 16.80 5.41 -1.35
C SER A 255 17.46 4.12 -1.84
N ARG A 256 18.16 4.19 -2.98
CA ARG A 256 18.86 3.05 -3.56
C ARG A 256 20.36 3.12 -3.30
N VAL A 257 20.97 1.95 -3.21
CA VAL A 257 22.45 1.81 -3.05
C VAL A 257 23.21 2.53 -4.17
N GLY A 258 22.67 2.57 -5.39
CA GLY A 258 23.31 3.27 -6.51
C GLY A 258 23.25 4.80 -6.46
N GLU A 259 22.51 5.38 -5.52
CA GLU A 259 22.33 6.84 -5.35
C GLU A 259 23.27 7.42 -4.29
N VAL A 260 23.99 6.57 -3.56
CA VAL A 260 24.92 7.00 -2.51
C VAL A 260 26.37 6.75 -2.92
N GLU A 261 27.29 7.51 -2.32
CA GLU A 261 28.72 7.30 -2.51
C GLU A 261 29.17 6.03 -1.78
N LEU A 262 29.79 5.12 -2.53
CA LEU A 262 30.27 3.86 -1.99
C LEU A 262 31.67 4.04 -1.40
N ALA A 263 31.93 3.38 -0.28
CA ALA A 263 33.27 3.30 0.27
C ALA A 263 34.11 2.28 -0.51
N ASP A 264 35.41 2.52 -0.58
CA ASP A 264 36.37 1.57 -1.17
C ASP A 264 36.51 0.31 -0.33
N ALA A 265 36.66 -0.83 -0.99
CA ALA A 265 36.95 -2.10 -0.34
C ALA A 265 38.41 -2.43 -0.50
N HIS A 266 39.08 -2.86 0.60
CA HIS A 266 40.39 -3.50 0.47
C HIS A 266 40.23 -4.90 -0.14
N VAL A 267 40.80 -5.10 -1.32
CA VAL A 267 40.59 -6.31 -2.12
C VAL A 267 41.87 -7.07 -2.32
N ALA A 268 41.80 -8.39 -2.22
CA ALA A 268 42.91 -9.29 -2.58
C ALA A 268 42.38 -10.48 -3.40
N ALA A 269 43.23 -11.05 -4.25
CA ALA A 269 42.84 -12.25 -5.00
C ALA A 269 42.84 -13.48 -4.06
N ALA A 270 41.86 -14.37 -4.23
CA ALA A 270 41.69 -15.54 -3.37
C ALA A 270 42.82 -16.58 -3.53
N ASP A 271 43.62 -16.47 -4.58
CA ASP A 271 44.83 -17.31 -4.83
C ASP A 271 46.10 -16.71 -4.23
N THR A 272 46.08 -15.51 -3.65
CA THR A 272 47.19 -14.86 -2.97
C THR A 272 47.50 -15.58 -1.63
N ALA A 273 48.76 -15.68 -1.24
CA ALA A 273 49.12 -16.28 0.04
C ALA A 273 48.61 -15.41 1.21
N PRO A 274 48.07 -16.02 2.30
CA PRO A 274 47.56 -15.26 3.44
C PRO A 274 48.57 -14.30 4.09
N ALA A 275 49.83 -14.65 4.07
CA ALA A 275 50.92 -13.79 4.60
C ALA A 275 51.07 -12.49 3.79
N ASP A 276 50.94 -12.56 2.46
CA ASP A 276 51.05 -11.39 1.59
C ASP A 276 49.82 -10.49 1.71
N VAL A 277 48.61 -11.09 1.82
CA VAL A 277 47.35 -10.36 2.09
C VAL A 277 47.44 -9.63 3.43
N LEU A 278 47.93 -10.31 4.47
CA LEU A 278 48.11 -9.72 5.80
C LEU A 278 49.08 -8.53 5.76
N ALA A 279 50.20 -8.69 5.06
CA ALA A 279 51.19 -7.61 4.89
C ALA A 279 50.55 -6.38 4.17
N GLY A 280 49.74 -6.63 3.15
CA GLY A 280 48.97 -5.57 2.44
C GLY A 280 47.98 -4.86 3.35
N MET A 281 47.21 -5.62 4.16
CA MET A 281 46.25 -5.04 5.12
C MET A 281 46.95 -4.16 6.17
N VAL A 282 48.08 -4.64 6.70
CA VAL A 282 48.87 -3.86 7.69
C VAL A 282 49.43 -2.59 7.07
N ALA A 283 49.96 -2.66 5.86
CA ALA A 283 50.48 -1.49 5.14
C ALA A 283 49.40 -0.46 4.80
N ALA A 284 48.18 -0.91 4.49
CA ALA A 284 47.04 -0.05 4.21
C ALA A 284 46.29 0.43 5.48
N GLY A 285 46.58 -0.18 6.66
CA GLY A 285 45.85 0.13 7.90
C GLY A 285 44.44 -0.47 7.96
N GLU A 286 44.15 -1.48 7.12
CA GLU A 286 42.83 -2.08 6.97
C GLU A 286 42.60 -3.26 7.93
N GLU A 287 41.40 -3.30 8.51
CA GLU A 287 40.99 -4.37 9.42
C GLU A 287 40.28 -5.53 8.71
N ASN A 288 39.76 -5.29 7.52
CA ASN A 288 39.00 -6.28 6.75
C ASN A 288 39.50 -6.32 5.30
N VAL A 289 39.41 -7.49 4.67
CA VAL A 289 39.74 -7.72 3.26
C VAL A 289 38.63 -8.51 2.58
N VAL A 290 38.27 -8.13 1.37
CA VAL A 290 37.40 -8.90 0.50
C VAL A 290 38.24 -9.71 -0.47
N LEU A 291 38.16 -11.02 -0.39
CA LEU A 291 38.79 -11.90 -1.35
C LEU A 291 37.92 -12.06 -2.58
N THR A 292 38.51 -11.90 -3.77
CA THR A 292 37.81 -12.05 -5.03
C THR A 292 38.38 -13.19 -5.87
N ASP A 293 37.50 -13.78 -6.71
CA ASP A 293 37.93 -14.73 -7.74
C ASP A 293 38.60 -13.98 -8.93
N SER A 294 39.07 -14.76 -9.91
CA SER A 294 39.70 -14.23 -11.14
C SER A 294 38.77 -13.36 -11.99
N SER A 295 37.46 -13.39 -11.72
CA SER A 295 36.43 -12.56 -12.39
C SER A 295 36.08 -11.30 -11.61
N GLY A 296 36.71 -11.08 -10.43
CA GLY A 296 36.43 -9.96 -9.53
C GLY A 296 35.17 -10.14 -8.66
N ARG A 297 34.66 -11.37 -8.52
CA ARG A 297 33.51 -11.66 -7.69
C ARG A 297 33.96 -11.93 -6.25
N PRO A 298 33.31 -11.37 -5.23
CA PRO A 298 33.64 -11.63 -3.85
C PRO A 298 33.39 -13.12 -3.49
N VAL A 299 34.35 -13.76 -2.89
CA VAL A 299 34.28 -15.16 -2.44
C VAL A 299 34.34 -15.29 -0.94
N GLN A 300 35.08 -14.41 -0.27
CA GLN A 300 35.18 -14.37 1.19
C GLN A 300 35.37 -12.94 1.68
N TRP A 301 34.92 -12.65 2.87
CA TRP A 301 35.20 -11.40 3.57
C TRP A 301 35.76 -11.70 4.94
N LEU A 302 37.01 -11.35 5.16
CA LEU A 302 37.76 -11.76 6.30
C LEU A 302 38.34 -10.58 7.09
N SER A 303 38.28 -10.67 8.41
CA SER A 303 39.00 -9.75 9.27
C SER A 303 40.50 -10.14 9.33
N ARG A 304 41.36 -9.18 9.67
CA ARG A 304 42.77 -9.38 9.85
C ARG A 304 43.09 -10.57 10.78
N ARG A 305 42.35 -10.72 11.88
CA ARG A 305 42.49 -11.84 12.81
C ARG A 305 42.17 -13.21 12.19
N GLN A 306 41.23 -13.24 11.24
CA GLN A 306 40.90 -14.47 10.52
C GLN A 306 42.00 -14.81 9.51
N VAL A 307 42.52 -13.82 8.77
CA VAL A 307 43.62 -13.99 7.81
C VAL A 307 44.87 -14.54 8.53
N GLU A 308 45.24 -14.02 9.72
CA GLU A 308 46.36 -14.48 10.53
C GLU A 308 46.29 -15.98 10.90
N ARG A 309 45.10 -16.55 10.99
CA ARG A 309 44.87 -17.95 11.39
C ARG A 309 44.82 -18.91 10.22
N LEU A 310 44.61 -18.40 9.00
CA LEU A 310 44.45 -19.22 7.82
C LEU A 310 45.82 -19.53 7.18
N ARG A 311 45.98 -20.75 6.67
CA ARG A 311 47.14 -21.16 5.87
C ARG A 311 46.87 -21.06 4.36
N THR A 312 45.62 -21.17 3.99
CA THR A 312 45.14 -21.04 2.60
C THR A 312 43.71 -20.48 2.62
N PHE A 313 43.32 -19.75 1.58
CA PHE A 313 41.97 -19.31 1.43
C PHE A 313 41.10 -20.34 0.69
N SER A 314 39.79 -20.32 0.90
CA SER A 314 38.86 -21.13 0.14
C SER A 314 38.53 -20.42 -1.16
N ALA A 315 38.56 -21.17 -2.26
CA ALA A 315 38.09 -20.68 -3.56
C ALA A 315 36.53 -20.72 -3.70
N ALA A 316 35.85 -21.38 -2.75
CA ALA A 316 34.41 -21.45 -2.74
C ALA A 316 33.80 -20.15 -2.18
N ALA A 317 32.80 -19.61 -2.86
CA ALA A 317 32.09 -18.45 -2.36
C ALA A 317 31.33 -18.76 -1.06
N ASP A 318 31.48 -17.86 -0.08
CA ASP A 318 30.73 -17.91 1.16
C ASP A 318 29.30 -17.48 0.90
N PRO A 319 28.30 -18.36 1.12
CA PRO A 319 26.90 -18.03 0.88
C PRO A 319 26.33 -16.99 1.87
N THR A 320 27.07 -16.67 2.94
CA THR A 320 26.65 -15.71 3.97
C THR A 320 27.18 -14.29 3.72
N LEU A 321 27.85 -14.05 2.59
CA LEU A 321 28.32 -12.71 2.25
C LEU A 321 27.12 -11.73 2.13
N PRO A 322 27.22 -10.54 2.77
CA PRO A 322 26.17 -9.52 2.67
C PRO A 322 26.26 -8.80 1.31
N LEU A 323 25.70 -9.42 0.29
CA LEU A 323 25.72 -8.91 -1.09
C LEU A 323 24.48 -8.10 -1.40
N VAL A 324 24.70 -6.92 -1.96
CA VAL A 324 23.63 -6.05 -2.51
C VAL A 324 24.04 -5.55 -3.89
N THR A 325 23.09 -5.00 -4.62
CA THR A 325 23.30 -4.40 -5.95
C THR A 325 22.98 -2.91 -5.91
N ALA A 326 23.38 -2.15 -6.93
CA ALA A 326 22.98 -0.74 -7.07
C ALA A 326 21.45 -0.53 -7.10
N GLN A 327 20.68 -1.56 -7.45
CA GLN A 327 19.22 -1.53 -7.47
C GLN A 327 18.57 -1.83 -6.12
N SER A 328 19.30 -2.43 -5.20
CA SER A 328 18.84 -2.71 -3.83
C SER A 328 18.61 -1.39 -3.08
N THR A 329 17.66 -1.39 -2.15
CA THR A 329 17.41 -0.25 -1.28
C THR A 329 18.49 -0.14 -0.19
N LEU A 330 18.62 1.02 0.44
CA LEU A 330 19.49 1.15 1.62
C LEU A 330 18.99 0.31 2.81
N HIS A 331 17.68 0.03 2.84
CA HIS A 331 17.08 -0.90 3.81
C HIS A 331 17.59 -2.33 3.58
N ASP A 332 17.59 -2.83 2.32
CA ASP A 332 18.15 -4.13 1.97
C ASP A 332 19.65 -4.23 2.35
N ALA A 333 20.38 -3.11 2.16
CA ALA A 333 21.79 -3.04 2.55
C ALA A 333 21.97 -3.14 4.08
N LEU A 334 21.11 -2.45 4.84
CA LEU A 334 21.12 -2.54 6.31
C LEU A 334 20.80 -3.95 6.80
N ASP A 335 19.80 -4.61 6.21
CA ASP A 335 19.46 -5.99 6.53
C ASP A 335 20.63 -6.95 6.22
N ALA A 336 21.28 -6.79 5.07
CA ALA A 336 22.44 -7.57 4.71
C ALA A 336 23.61 -7.37 5.71
N MET A 337 23.85 -6.13 6.18
CA MET A 337 24.84 -5.82 7.20
C MET A 337 24.55 -6.52 8.54
N LEU A 338 23.29 -6.52 8.96
CA LEU A 338 22.86 -7.16 10.22
C LEU A 338 23.02 -8.68 10.16
N MET A 339 22.70 -9.29 9.03
CA MET A 339 22.90 -10.74 8.80
C MET A 339 24.38 -11.11 8.72
N GLY A 340 25.21 -10.29 8.07
CA GLY A 340 26.64 -10.52 7.88
C GLY A 340 27.50 -10.19 9.10
N SER A 341 26.95 -9.53 10.14
CA SER A 341 27.68 -9.08 11.35
C SER A 341 28.96 -8.25 11.07
N THR A 342 29.04 -7.63 9.89
CA THR A 342 30.23 -6.90 9.41
C THR A 342 30.11 -5.39 9.48
N GLY A 343 28.89 -4.86 9.73
CA GLY A 343 28.63 -3.42 9.76
C GLY A 343 28.74 -2.74 8.40
N SER A 344 28.88 -3.51 7.32
CA SER A 344 28.91 -3.02 5.94
C SER A 344 28.37 -4.10 4.99
N ALA A 345 27.88 -3.72 3.80
CA ALA A 345 27.45 -4.62 2.75
C ALA A 345 28.29 -4.46 1.48
N LEU A 346 28.56 -5.56 0.80
CA LEU A 346 29.31 -5.61 -0.45
C LEU A 346 28.38 -5.28 -1.62
N VAL A 347 28.72 -4.27 -2.39
CA VAL A 347 27.96 -3.88 -3.60
C VAL A 347 28.54 -4.59 -4.80
N VAL A 348 27.70 -5.32 -5.54
CA VAL A 348 28.11 -6.03 -6.75
C VAL A 348 27.35 -5.55 -7.98
N ASP A 349 28.04 -5.62 -9.14
CA ASP A 349 27.43 -5.30 -10.44
C ASP A 349 26.55 -6.46 -10.94
N ARG A 350 25.90 -6.28 -12.11
CA ARG A 350 25.04 -7.29 -12.75
C ARG A 350 25.80 -8.58 -13.11
N ARG A 351 27.13 -8.56 -13.13
CA ARG A 351 27.99 -9.73 -13.37
C ARG A 351 28.49 -10.36 -12.08
N GLY A 352 28.09 -9.81 -10.93
CA GLY A 352 28.50 -10.25 -9.61
C GLY A 352 29.89 -9.74 -9.19
N ARG A 353 30.49 -8.77 -9.89
CA ARG A 353 31.81 -8.20 -9.54
C ARG A 353 31.64 -7.13 -8.47
N LEU A 354 32.58 -7.10 -7.53
CA LEU A 354 32.62 -6.10 -6.48
C LEU A 354 32.80 -4.69 -7.07
N VAL A 355 31.97 -3.76 -6.59
CA VAL A 355 32.00 -2.35 -6.97
C VAL A 355 32.48 -1.48 -5.81
N GLY A 356 32.11 -1.80 -4.58
CA GLY A 356 32.44 -1.05 -3.37
C GLY A 356 31.67 -1.55 -2.15
N LEU A 357 31.64 -0.74 -1.09
CA LEU A 357 30.96 -1.03 0.16
C LEU A 357 29.91 0.03 0.48
N VAL A 358 28.77 -0.40 1.01
CA VAL A 358 27.89 0.46 1.79
C VAL A 358 28.18 0.25 3.26
N THR A 359 28.42 1.32 4.00
CA THR A 359 28.69 1.31 5.43
C THR A 359 27.54 1.91 6.22
N ILE A 360 27.51 1.72 7.53
CA ILE A 360 26.54 2.40 8.42
C ILE A 360 26.71 3.93 8.30
N ALA A 361 27.92 4.45 8.14
CA ALA A 361 28.16 5.88 7.95
C ALA A 361 27.48 6.38 6.67
N THR A 362 27.65 5.66 5.55
CA THR A 362 26.96 5.97 4.27
C THR A 362 25.45 6.04 4.44
N ILE A 363 24.85 5.10 5.21
CA ILE A 363 23.41 5.10 5.49
C ILE A 363 23.01 6.31 6.33
N MET A 364 23.77 6.65 7.37
CA MET A 364 23.48 7.80 8.23
C MET A 364 23.59 9.12 7.48
N ASP A 365 24.57 9.25 6.59
CA ASP A 365 24.76 10.43 5.74
C ASP A 365 23.58 10.57 4.75
N ALA A 366 23.12 9.48 4.17
CA ALA A 366 21.95 9.47 3.28
C ALA A 366 20.68 9.94 4.00
N ILE A 367 20.41 9.45 5.24
CA ILE A 367 19.28 9.90 6.06
C ILE A 367 19.39 11.40 6.34
N SER A 368 20.57 11.88 6.73
CA SER A 368 20.81 13.28 7.07
C SER A 368 20.65 14.21 5.85
N ALA A 369 21.14 13.77 4.69
CA ALA A 369 21.03 14.51 3.43
C ALA A 369 19.56 14.62 2.99
N SER A 370 18.79 13.54 3.07
CA SER A 370 17.38 13.50 2.72
C SER A 370 16.53 14.42 3.61
N GLN A 371 16.77 14.41 4.94
CA GLN A 371 16.12 15.32 5.88
C GLN A 371 16.45 16.79 5.60
N SER A 372 17.70 17.05 5.21
CA SER A 372 18.15 18.42 4.88
C SER A 372 17.56 18.94 3.56
N ALA A 373 17.42 18.07 2.56
CA ALA A 373 16.79 18.39 1.28
C ALA A 373 15.30 18.72 1.46
N ALA A 374 14.57 17.90 2.21
CA ALA A 374 13.15 18.10 2.48
C ALA A 374 12.86 19.41 3.24
N ARG A 375 13.76 19.82 4.16
CA ARG A 375 13.64 21.12 4.86
C ARG A 375 13.87 22.31 3.91
N LYS A 376 14.80 22.22 2.98
CA LYS A 376 15.07 23.28 1.98
C LYS A 376 13.92 23.44 0.99
N ASP A 377 13.32 22.36 0.56
CA ASP A 377 12.16 22.38 -0.35
C ASP A 377 10.91 22.97 0.29
N SER A 378 10.72 22.79 1.61
CA SER A 378 9.61 23.41 2.35
C SER A 378 9.74 24.94 2.49
N GLU A 379 10.95 25.48 2.39
CA GLU A 379 11.25 26.92 2.43
C GLU A 379 11.18 27.58 1.04
N SER A 380 11.04 26.80 -0.06
CA SER A 380 10.94 27.33 -1.42
C SER A 380 9.51 27.76 -1.77
N PRO A 381 9.32 28.88 -2.55
CA PRO A 381 7.98 29.38 -2.91
C PRO A 381 7.12 28.40 -3.71
N GLU A 382 7.72 27.41 -4.39
CA GLU A 382 7.01 26.33 -5.09
C GLU A 382 6.51 25.25 -4.14
N GLY A 383 7.18 25.02 -3.00
CA GLY A 383 6.71 24.14 -1.92
C GLY A 383 5.51 24.71 -1.16
N ALA A 384 5.38 26.04 -1.10
CA ALA A 384 4.23 26.71 -0.46
C ALA A 384 2.92 26.53 -1.23
N ASN A 385 2.96 26.18 -2.51
CA ASN A 385 1.74 25.93 -3.31
C ASN A 385 1.11 24.58 -3.00
N THR A 386 1.87 23.61 -2.50
CA THR A 386 1.36 22.32 -2.02
C THR A 386 0.76 22.45 -0.60
N ALA A 387 1.31 23.36 0.22
CA ALA A 387 0.80 23.64 1.58
C ALA A 387 -0.48 24.53 1.58
N GLN A 388 -0.74 25.29 0.52
CA GLN A 388 -1.94 26.15 0.44
C GLN A 388 -3.25 25.38 0.18
N PHE A 389 -3.20 24.08 -0.18
CA PHE A 389 -4.39 23.24 -0.26
C PHE A 389 -4.92 22.80 1.12
N THR A 390 -4.20 23.07 2.22
CA THR A 390 -4.56 22.58 3.57
C THR A 390 -5.37 23.56 4.42
N ALA A 391 -5.61 24.80 4.02
CA ALA A 391 -6.18 25.80 4.93
C ALA A 391 -7.23 26.74 4.31
N SER A 392 -8.26 26.20 3.67
CA SER A 392 -9.50 26.95 3.40
C SER A 392 -10.67 26.37 4.19
N THR A 393 -10.51 26.30 5.52
CA THR A 393 -11.66 26.31 6.43
C THR A 393 -11.95 27.77 6.79
N SER A 394 -12.68 28.48 5.92
CA SER A 394 -13.32 29.72 6.31
C SER A 394 -14.45 29.38 7.27
N GLU A 395 -14.31 29.76 8.54
CA GLU A 395 -15.41 29.92 9.47
C GLU A 395 -16.51 30.77 8.83
N PRO A 396 -17.81 30.44 9.03
CA PRO A 396 -18.87 31.32 8.57
C PRO A 396 -18.85 32.59 9.44
N ALA A 397 -18.52 33.71 8.82
CA ALA A 397 -18.57 35.03 9.44
C ALA A 397 -19.95 35.28 10.05
N ALA A 398 -19.98 35.51 11.35
CA ALA A 398 -21.14 35.98 12.09
C ALA A 398 -21.58 37.33 11.48
N ALA A 399 -22.79 37.37 10.96
CA ALA A 399 -23.41 38.60 10.50
C ALA A 399 -23.61 39.56 11.69
N GLY A 400 -22.80 40.60 11.71
CA GLY A 400 -22.93 41.71 12.66
C GLY A 400 -24.18 42.52 12.38
N SER A 401 -24.92 42.73 13.44
CA SER A 401 -26.04 43.65 13.58
C SER A 401 -25.64 45.10 13.27
N HIS A 402 -26.30 45.74 12.32
CA HIS A 402 -26.38 47.19 12.28
C HIS A 402 -27.79 47.64 12.53
N ALA A 403 -27.93 48.34 13.69
CA ALA A 403 -29.10 49.09 14.10
C ALA A 403 -29.28 50.38 13.24
N ALA A 404 -30.47 50.67 12.81
CA ALA A 404 -30.96 52.01 12.55
C ALA A 404 -32.47 52.06 12.74
N ALA A 405 -32.91 52.90 13.66
CA ALA A 405 -34.31 53.30 13.88
C ALA A 405 -34.61 54.61 13.14
N PRO A 406 -35.77 55.25 13.29
CA PRO A 406 -37.16 54.81 13.19
C PRO A 406 -38.00 55.67 12.21
N GLY A 407 -39.20 55.22 11.85
CA GLY A 407 -40.16 56.02 11.06
C GLY A 407 -41.57 55.43 11.06
N GLU A 408 -42.41 55.99 11.87
CA GLU A 408 -43.87 56.20 11.82
C GLU A 408 -44.84 55.17 11.21
N ALA A 409 -45.84 54.84 12.08
CA ALA A 409 -47.08 54.13 11.78
C ALA A 409 -48.06 54.99 10.94
N PRO A 410 -49.17 54.45 10.38
CA PRO A 410 -50.39 54.34 11.17
C PRO A 410 -51.33 53.12 10.93
N VAL A 411 -51.98 52.73 12.01
CA VAL A 411 -53.38 52.40 12.31
C VAL A 411 -54.26 51.73 11.25
N GLY A 412 -54.92 50.62 11.65
CA GLY A 412 -56.06 50.05 10.95
C GLY A 412 -56.60 48.74 11.55
N HIS A 413 -57.47 48.85 12.48
CA HIS A 413 -58.54 48.02 13.05
C HIS A 413 -58.91 46.68 12.39
N GLY A 414 -59.21 45.66 13.26
CA GLY A 414 -60.18 44.63 12.95
C GLY A 414 -59.97 43.31 13.68
N ARG A 415 -60.33 43.20 14.92
CA ARG A 415 -61.35 42.38 15.61
C ARG A 415 -61.29 40.85 15.37
N ALA A 416 -61.02 40.15 16.49
CA ALA A 416 -61.32 38.72 16.72
C ALA A 416 -62.86 38.48 16.88
N PRO A 417 -63.37 37.28 16.93
CA PRO A 417 -63.38 36.49 18.16
C PRO A 417 -63.18 34.99 17.99
N ALA A 418 -62.57 34.33 18.92
CA ALA A 418 -63.04 33.45 20.03
C ALA A 418 -63.99 32.27 19.59
N GLY A 419 -63.58 31.09 20.02
CA GLY A 419 -64.36 29.86 19.99
C GLY A 419 -63.61 28.77 20.68
N GLU A 420 -63.84 28.60 21.88
CA GLU A 420 -63.69 27.62 22.95
C GLU A 420 -64.25 26.23 22.60
N GLY A 421 -63.81 25.25 23.34
CA GLY A 421 -64.38 23.89 23.46
C GLY A 421 -63.22 22.89 23.73
N GLU A 422 -62.72 22.71 24.95
CA GLU A 422 -63.11 21.76 26.03
C GLU A 422 -63.62 20.42 25.48
N ALA A 423 -63.08 19.30 25.87
CA ALA A 423 -62.77 18.60 27.04
C ALA A 423 -62.84 17.08 26.85
N THR A 424 -62.18 16.42 27.73
CA THR A 424 -62.38 15.07 28.35
C THR A 424 -61.93 13.86 27.55
N ALA A 425 -60.95 13.14 28.03
CA ALA A 425 -60.65 12.40 29.27
C ALA A 425 -60.96 10.90 29.16
N GLU A 426 -60.12 10.12 29.78
CA GLU A 426 -60.27 8.70 30.23
C GLU A 426 -60.03 7.64 29.17
N GLY A 427 -59.26 6.60 29.41
CA GLY A 427 -58.61 6.09 30.61
C GLY A 427 -58.16 4.68 30.29
N SER A 428 -57.23 4.30 31.13
CA SER A 428 -56.97 3.02 31.74
C SER A 428 -56.28 1.91 30.93
N ASP A 429 -55.11 1.63 31.42
CA ASP A 429 -54.63 0.43 32.11
C ASP A 429 -54.53 -0.89 31.32
N ALA A 430 -53.32 -1.39 31.25
CA ALA A 430 -52.84 -2.55 31.95
C ALA A 430 -51.56 -3.14 31.34
N ASP A 431 -50.47 -2.98 32.05
CA ASP A 431 -49.41 -3.98 32.16
C ASP A 431 -49.92 -5.11 33.09
N PRO A 432 -49.55 -6.37 33.08
CA PRO A 432 -48.19 -6.75 33.43
C PRO A 432 -47.65 -8.10 32.87
N SER A 433 -46.31 -8.17 32.82
CA SER A 433 -45.46 -9.21 33.43
C SER A 433 -45.47 -10.65 32.93
N VAL A 434 -44.26 -11.16 33.05
CA VAL A 434 -43.78 -12.49 33.51
C VAL A 434 -43.08 -13.37 32.47
N SER A 435 -41.79 -13.34 32.56
CA SER A 435 -40.84 -14.41 32.92
C SER A 435 -40.90 -15.70 32.10
N ALA A 436 -39.80 -16.22 31.60
CA ALA A 436 -38.86 -17.10 32.29
C ALA A 436 -37.91 -17.75 31.27
N THR A 437 -36.65 -17.68 31.56
CA THR A 437 -35.66 -18.73 31.21
C THR A 437 -35.99 -20.05 31.90
N PRO A 438 -35.56 -21.21 31.34
CA PRO A 438 -34.39 -21.83 31.96
C PRO A 438 -33.45 -22.57 30.98
N SER A 439 -32.17 -22.53 31.26
CA SER A 439 -31.24 -23.68 31.16
C SER A 439 -31.45 -24.51 32.45
N PRO A 440 -30.98 -25.78 32.60
CA PRO A 440 -29.83 -26.48 32.04
C PRO A 440 -30.05 -28.00 31.82
N GLY A 441 -29.00 -28.69 31.34
CA GLY A 441 -29.01 -30.14 31.36
C GLY A 441 -27.66 -30.77 30.99
N HIS A 442 -26.93 -31.09 32.03
CA HIS A 442 -25.78 -31.99 32.14
C HIS A 442 -26.00 -33.36 31.49
N GLY A 443 -24.88 -33.94 31.04
CA GLY A 443 -24.80 -35.37 30.73
C GLY A 443 -23.47 -35.82 30.15
N ASP A 444 -22.44 -35.93 30.98
CA ASP A 444 -21.34 -36.89 30.85
C ASP A 444 -21.72 -38.11 31.74
N PRO A 445 -21.16 -39.34 31.64
CA PRO A 445 -19.79 -39.71 31.27
C PRO A 445 -19.59 -41.13 30.64
N ALA A 446 -18.34 -41.40 30.32
CA ALA A 446 -17.64 -42.64 30.66
C ALA A 446 -17.13 -43.58 29.57
N HIS A 447 -15.83 -43.78 29.64
CA HIS A 447 -15.01 -45.02 29.54
C HIS A 447 -14.66 -45.62 28.16
N GLY A 448 -13.31 -45.75 27.96
CA GLY A 448 -12.69 -46.80 27.19
C GLY A 448 -11.38 -46.44 26.50
N GLY A 449 -10.26 -46.46 27.20
CA GLY A 449 -8.97 -46.74 26.61
C GLY A 449 -8.58 -48.20 26.97
N PRO A 450 -7.33 -48.66 26.66
CA PRO A 450 -6.39 -48.36 25.58
C PRO A 450 -5.89 -49.65 24.87
N ALA A 451 -5.28 -49.57 23.72
CA ALA A 451 -4.29 -50.57 23.25
C ALA A 451 -3.35 -49.96 22.19
N GLY A 452 -2.07 -49.95 22.51
CA GLY A 452 -1.01 -49.85 21.52
C GLY A 452 -0.47 -51.26 21.19
N PRO A 453 0.76 -51.41 20.65
CA PRO A 453 1.19 -51.04 19.32
C PRO A 453 1.61 -52.28 18.49
N GLU A 454 1.68 -52.18 17.18
CA GLU A 454 2.40 -53.18 16.40
C GLU A 454 3.37 -52.53 15.40
N GLN A 455 4.56 -53.05 15.49
CA GLN A 455 5.73 -52.89 14.64
C GLN A 455 5.53 -53.69 13.34
N GLY A 456 6.16 -53.27 12.25
CA GLY A 456 6.38 -54.13 11.09
C GLY A 456 6.76 -53.37 9.84
N ALA A 457 8.01 -53.19 9.70
CA ALA A 457 8.94 -53.74 8.69
C ALA A 457 8.98 -53.02 7.34
N ALA A 458 10.17 -52.52 7.06
CA ALA A 458 10.66 -52.19 5.71
C ALA A 458 10.91 -53.46 4.87
N PRO A 459 10.96 -53.34 3.55
CA PRO A 459 11.95 -54.09 2.82
C PRO A 459 12.84 -53.27 1.88
N GLU A 460 14.02 -53.70 1.96
CA GLU A 460 15.27 -53.70 1.21
C GLU A 460 15.30 -53.24 -0.26
N VAL A 461 16.40 -52.64 -0.51
CA VAL A 461 17.12 -52.37 -1.72
C VAL A 461 17.36 -53.63 -2.59
N ARG A 462 17.15 -53.54 -3.89
CA ARG A 462 17.95 -54.25 -4.88
C ARG A 462 18.18 -53.40 -6.11
N GLY A 463 19.46 -53.22 -6.39
CA GLY A 463 20.02 -52.63 -7.56
C GLY A 463 19.97 -53.56 -8.79
N GLY A 464 20.23 -52.96 -9.96
CA GLY A 464 20.42 -53.66 -11.23
C GLY A 464 20.77 -52.66 -12.32
N ARG A 465 22.03 -52.77 -12.71
CA ARG A 465 22.66 -52.14 -13.88
C ARG A 465 21.91 -52.40 -15.18
N ALA A 466 21.82 -51.41 -16.07
CA ALA A 466 22.38 -51.42 -17.44
C ALA A 466 22.42 -49.96 -17.92
#